data_15f685637ba1f26879f19f9db10a7aa7
#
_entry.id   15f685637ba1f26879f19f9db10a7aa7
#
_cell.length_a   1.000
_cell.length_b   1.000
_cell.length_c   1.000
_cell.angle_alpha   90.00
_cell.angle_beta   90.00
_cell.angle_gamma   90.00
#
_symmetry.space_group_name_H-M   'P 1'
#
loop_
_entity.id
_entity.type
_entity.pdbx_description
1 polymer ?
#
loop_
_entity_poly.entity_id
_entity_poly.type
_entity_poly.pdbx_seq_one_letter_code
_entity_poly.pdbx_strand_id
1 'polypeptide(L)'
;MSGKKEKKSKNNYLSNGDNIAVNKRARFDYAIEDTFEAGMQLTGSEVKSMRLGKVSLNESYADEQKGEIFLINANVAEYPSAPSYLQHHPTRLRKLLLNQKEINKIIGSIQRAGYTLVPMRLYFNKR
;
A
#
# COMPACT_ATOMS: atom_id res chain seq x y z
N MET A 1 -11.02 8.87 -1.14
CA MET A 1 -11.25 7.65 -1.83
C MET A 1 -11.77 7.89 -3.22
N SER A 2 -11.26 7.16 -4.11
CA SER A 2 -11.57 7.34 -5.50
C SER A 2 -12.84 6.59 -5.89
N GLY A 3 -13.72 7.20 -6.61
CA GLY A 3 -14.83 6.53 -7.21
C GLY A 3 -14.72 6.47 -8.73
N LYS A 4 -13.57 6.86 -9.23
CA LYS A 4 -13.41 6.93 -10.67
C LYS A 4 -12.77 5.68 -11.24
N LYS A 5 -13.16 5.35 -12.45
CA LYS A 5 -12.50 4.32 -13.20
C LYS A 5 -11.13 4.80 -13.65
N GLU A 6 -10.12 3.97 -13.50
CA GLU A 6 -8.78 4.33 -13.86
C GLU A 6 -8.48 4.00 -15.30
N LYS A 7 -7.60 4.80 -15.91
CA LYS A 7 -7.17 4.59 -17.28
C LYS A 7 -5.72 4.13 -17.29
N LYS A 8 -5.41 3.23 -18.19
CA LYS A 8 -4.04 2.79 -18.41
C LYS A 8 -3.42 3.57 -19.54
N SER A 9 -2.10 3.73 -19.50
CA SER A 9 -1.35 4.34 -20.57
C SER A 9 -1.33 3.42 -21.78
N LYS A 10 -0.82 3.94 -22.92
CA LYS A 10 -0.80 3.18 -24.18
C LYS A 10 -0.04 1.87 -24.08
N ASN A 11 0.97 1.80 -23.22
CA ASN A 11 1.77 0.57 -23.01
C ASN A 11 1.33 -0.19 -21.78
N ASN A 12 0.08 0.00 -21.34
CA ASN A 12 -0.53 -0.68 -20.21
C ASN A 12 0.08 -0.34 -18.85
N TYR A 13 0.88 0.72 -18.77
CA TYR A 13 1.36 1.20 -17.49
C TYR A 13 0.36 2.17 -16.89
N LEU A 14 0.25 2.13 -15.57
CA LEU A 14 -0.59 3.08 -14.84
C LEU A 14 0.10 4.44 -14.79
N SER A 15 -0.69 5.49 -14.86
CA SER A 15 -0.22 6.87 -14.83
C SER A 15 -0.31 7.43 -13.41
N ASN A 16 0.30 8.59 -13.19
CA ASN A 16 0.17 9.30 -11.92
C ASN A 16 -1.29 9.59 -11.62
N GLY A 17 -1.68 9.35 -10.38
CA GLY A 17 -3.06 9.54 -9.93
C GLY A 17 -3.95 8.34 -10.11
N ASP A 18 -3.53 7.36 -10.92
CA ASP A 18 -4.30 6.13 -11.08
C ASP A 18 -4.24 5.29 -9.83
N ASN A 19 -5.34 4.62 -9.50
CA ASN A 19 -5.31 3.61 -8.46
C ASN A 19 -4.57 2.39 -8.95
N ILE A 20 -3.59 1.94 -8.17
CA ILE A 20 -2.87 0.70 -8.44
C ILE A 20 -3.67 -0.47 -7.89
N ALA A 21 -4.22 -0.32 -6.71
CA ALA A 21 -5.02 -1.34 -6.04
C ALA A 21 -5.98 -0.68 -5.09
N VAL A 22 -7.16 -1.28 -4.91
CA VAL A 22 -8.18 -0.81 -3.98
C VAL A 22 -8.60 -1.98 -3.12
N ASN A 23 -8.65 -1.76 -1.82
CA ASN A 23 -9.13 -2.77 -0.89
C ASN A 23 -10.64 -2.60 -0.74
N LYS A 24 -11.39 -3.30 -1.57
CA LYS A 24 -12.83 -3.14 -1.61
C LYS A 24 -13.51 -3.64 -0.34
N ARG A 25 -12.91 -4.57 0.37
CA ARG A 25 -13.49 -5.17 1.56
C ARG A 25 -13.35 -4.29 2.80
N ALA A 26 -12.43 -3.36 2.80
CA ALA A 26 -12.14 -2.56 3.98
C ALA A 26 -13.38 -1.83 4.49
N ARG A 27 -14.19 -1.29 3.60
CA ARG A 27 -15.39 -0.55 4.00
C ARG A 27 -16.53 -1.45 4.44
N PHE A 28 -16.55 -2.70 4.01
CA PHE A 28 -17.54 -3.66 4.47
C PHE A 28 -17.18 -4.24 5.83
N ASP A 29 -15.89 -4.52 6.03
CA ASP A 29 -15.44 -5.23 7.21
C ASP A 29 -15.19 -4.30 8.40
N TYR A 30 -14.93 -3.01 8.16
CA TYR A 30 -14.53 -2.07 9.19
C TYR A 30 -15.27 -0.76 9.09
N ALA A 31 -15.56 -0.17 10.25
CA ALA A 31 -16.01 1.21 10.33
C ALA A 31 -14.77 2.10 10.27
N ILE A 32 -14.69 2.96 9.24
CA ILE A 32 -13.52 3.79 9.03
C ILE A 32 -13.69 5.08 9.83
N GLU A 33 -12.79 5.31 10.78
CA GLU A 33 -12.83 6.51 11.62
C GLU A 33 -11.86 7.60 11.16
N ASP A 34 -10.61 7.21 10.92
CA ASP A 34 -9.58 8.14 10.48
C ASP A 34 -8.86 7.56 9.27
N THR A 35 -8.39 8.44 8.40
CA THR A 35 -7.57 8.03 7.27
C THR A 35 -6.25 8.79 7.26
N PHE A 36 -5.22 8.14 6.74
CA PHE A 36 -3.88 8.71 6.61
C PHE A 36 -3.36 8.42 5.22
N GLU A 37 -2.59 9.36 4.69
CA GLU A 37 -1.88 9.13 3.44
C GLU A 37 -0.40 8.93 3.78
N ALA A 38 0.16 7.82 3.30
CA ALA A 38 1.54 7.47 3.58
C ALA A 38 2.28 7.13 2.30
N GLY A 39 3.55 7.54 2.24
CA GLY A 39 4.43 7.00 1.24
C GLY A 39 4.88 5.61 1.62
N MET A 40 5.60 4.94 0.73
CA MET A 40 6.05 3.58 0.97
C MET A 40 7.42 3.38 0.36
N GLN A 41 8.33 2.76 1.12
CA GLN A 41 9.64 2.42 0.60
C GLN A 41 9.55 1.21 -0.31
N LEU A 42 10.03 1.35 -1.54
CA LEU A 42 9.90 0.32 -2.57
C LEU A 42 11.22 0.08 -3.27
N THR A 43 11.37 -1.14 -3.79
CA THR A 43 12.48 -1.48 -4.68
C THR A 43 12.08 -1.22 -6.13
N GLY A 44 13.07 -1.24 -7.03
CA GLY A 44 12.80 -0.98 -8.45
C GLY A 44 11.86 -1.98 -9.07
N SER A 45 12.01 -3.28 -8.76
CA SER A 45 11.14 -4.31 -9.31
C SER A 45 9.71 -4.17 -8.79
N GLU A 46 9.55 -3.73 -7.54
CA GLU A 46 8.20 -3.46 -7.00
C GLU A 46 7.51 -2.33 -7.75
N VAL A 47 8.24 -1.25 -8.01
CA VAL A 47 7.67 -0.11 -8.75
C VAL A 47 7.23 -0.54 -10.14
N LYS A 48 8.05 -1.32 -10.82
CA LYS A 48 7.72 -1.79 -12.17
C LYS A 48 6.48 -2.69 -12.16
N SER A 49 6.37 -3.58 -11.17
CA SER A 49 5.20 -4.44 -11.04
C SER A 49 3.95 -3.63 -10.72
N MET A 50 4.08 -2.61 -9.88
CA MET A 50 2.97 -1.72 -9.56
C MET A 50 2.48 -0.95 -10.76
N ARG A 51 3.38 -0.53 -11.65
CA ARG A 51 2.97 0.17 -12.87
C ARG A 51 2.15 -0.72 -13.80
N LEU A 52 2.26 -2.02 -13.66
CA LEU A 52 1.42 -2.98 -14.38
C LEU A 52 0.15 -3.32 -13.61
N GLY A 53 -0.05 -2.73 -12.43
CA GLY A 53 -1.24 -2.97 -11.63
C GLY A 53 -1.28 -4.33 -10.95
N LYS A 54 -0.15 -4.98 -10.81
CA LYS A 54 -0.09 -6.36 -10.27
C LYS A 54 0.11 -6.34 -8.77
N VAL A 55 -0.84 -5.77 -8.04
CA VAL A 55 -0.81 -5.62 -6.59
C VAL A 55 -2.15 -6.00 -6.00
N SER A 56 -2.12 -6.68 -4.87
CA SER A 56 -3.33 -7.00 -4.10
C SER A 56 -3.17 -6.51 -2.67
N LEU A 57 -4.19 -5.82 -2.18
CA LEU A 57 -4.25 -5.33 -0.80
C LEU A 57 -5.24 -6.12 0.06
N ASN A 58 -5.94 -7.09 -0.50
CA ASN A 58 -7.10 -7.68 0.15
C ASN A 58 -6.81 -8.33 1.49
N GLU A 59 -5.63 -8.91 1.64
CA GLU A 59 -5.26 -9.63 2.87
C GLU A 59 -4.24 -8.86 3.69
N SER A 60 -4.05 -7.58 3.39
CA SER A 60 -3.00 -6.80 4.02
C SER A 60 -3.53 -5.97 5.17
N TYR A 61 -2.62 -5.61 6.03
CA TYR A 61 -2.88 -4.72 7.16
C TYR A 61 -1.59 -3.99 7.51
N ALA A 62 -1.68 -3.00 8.38
CA ALA A 62 -0.49 -2.29 8.82
C ALA A 62 -0.36 -2.40 10.32
N ASP A 63 0.88 -2.42 10.81
CA ASP A 63 1.13 -2.54 12.24
C ASP A 63 2.46 -1.89 12.57
N GLU A 64 2.66 -1.66 13.85
CA GLU A 64 3.85 -1.01 14.37
C GLU A 64 4.92 -2.06 14.66
N GLN A 65 6.15 -1.74 14.28
CA GLN A 65 7.33 -2.53 14.67
C GLN A 65 8.46 -1.54 14.96
N LYS A 66 8.97 -1.57 16.18
CA LYS A 66 10.10 -0.74 16.61
C LYS A 66 9.88 0.75 16.35
N GLY A 67 8.67 1.23 16.60
CA GLY A 67 8.35 2.64 16.45
C GLY A 67 8.04 3.10 15.03
N GLU A 68 8.02 2.19 14.08
CA GLU A 68 7.68 2.48 12.69
C GLU A 68 6.44 1.70 12.27
N ILE A 69 5.79 2.15 11.20
CA ILE A 69 4.59 1.49 10.70
C ILE A 69 4.93 0.76 9.41
N PHE A 70 4.55 -0.50 9.33
CA PHE A 70 4.82 -1.34 8.17
C PHE A 70 3.52 -1.88 7.58
N LEU A 71 3.49 -1.96 6.25
CA LEU A 71 2.42 -2.65 5.53
C LEU A 71 2.80 -4.12 5.44
N ILE A 72 1.92 -4.97 5.94
CA ILE A 72 2.17 -6.40 6.09
C ILE A 72 1.24 -7.17 5.17
N ASN A 73 1.78 -8.15 4.48
CA ASN A 73 1.03 -9.07 3.64
C ASN A 73 0.36 -8.46 2.41
N ALA A 74 0.80 -7.27 1.99
CA ALA A 74 0.43 -6.76 0.68
C ALA A 74 1.21 -7.54 -0.37
N ASN A 75 0.53 -7.98 -1.42
CA ASN A 75 1.14 -8.80 -2.46
C ASN A 75 1.47 -7.95 -3.68
N VAL A 76 2.75 -7.81 -3.98
CA VAL A 76 3.24 -7.17 -5.21
C VAL A 76 3.89 -8.27 -6.03
N ALA A 77 3.26 -8.63 -7.15
CA ALA A 77 3.74 -9.75 -7.96
C ALA A 77 5.18 -9.54 -8.43
N GLU A 78 5.89 -10.63 -8.63
CA GLU A 78 7.24 -10.56 -9.17
C GLU A 78 7.22 -9.90 -10.55
N TYR A 79 8.24 -9.12 -10.84
CA TYR A 79 8.36 -8.51 -12.16
C TYR A 79 9.07 -9.50 -13.08
N PRO A 80 8.40 -10.01 -14.13
CA PRO A 80 8.96 -11.14 -14.91
C PRO A 80 10.30 -10.88 -15.55
N SER A 81 10.58 -9.62 -15.88
CA SER A 81 11.83 -9.27 -16.57
C SER A 81 12.99 -8.97 -15.63
N ALA A 82 12.76 -8.96 -14.32
CA ALA A 82 13.84 -8.70 -13.38
C ALA A 82 14.68 -9.96 -13.14
N PRO A 83 16.01 -9.84 -13.16
CA PRO A 83 16.85 -10.97 -12.79
C PRO A 83 16.67 -11.32 -11.32
N SER A 84 16.98 -12.55 -10.94
CA SER A 84 16.68 -13.03 -9.59
C SER A 84 17.32 -12.20 -8.50
N TYR A 85 18.51 -11.66 -8.71
CA TYR A 85 19.20 -10.88 -7.68
C TYR A 85 18.60 -9.47 -7.50
N LEU A 86 17.76 -9.01 -8.43
CA LEU A 86 17.05 -7.73 -8.34
C LEU A 86 15.55 -7.92 -8.05
N GLN A 87 15.10 -9.16 -7.93
CA GLN A 87 13.69 -9.45 -7.71
C GLN A 87 13.34 -9.26 -6.24
N HIS A 88 12.13 -8.78 -5.98
CA HIS A 88 11.62 -8.63 -4.64
C HIS A 88 10.81 -9.86 -4.22
N HIS A 89 10.64 -10.03 -2.91
CA HIS A 89 9.70 -11.02 -2.39
C HIS A 89 8.28 -10.42 -2.44
N PRO A 90 7.30 -11.12 -3.00
CA PRO A 90 5.96 -10.55 -3.21
C PRO A 90 5.30 -9.98 -1.94
N THR A 91 5.49 -10.61 -0.81
CA THR A 91 4.88 -10.16 0.45
C THR A 91 5.89 -9.54 1.42
N ARG A 92 6.95 -8.93 0.90
CA ARG A 92 7.96 -8.27 1.70
C ARG A 92 7.32 -7.22 2.61
N LEU A 93 7.83 -7.11 3.84
CA LEU A 93 7.45 -6.00 4.73
C LEU A 93 7.85 -4.67 4.08
N ARG A 94 6.91 -3.73 4.04
CA ARG A 94 7.16 -2.43 3.41
C ARG A 94 6.90 -1.33 4.41
N LYS A 95 7.94 -0.52 4.64
CA LYS A 95 7.84 0.58 5.59
C LYS A 95 6.97 1.69 5.02
N LEU A 96 6.04 2.18 5.82
CA LEU A 96 5.22 3.33 5.46
C LEU A 96 5.92 4.60 5.93
N LEU A 97 5.91 5.61 5.08
CA LEU A 97 6.59 6.87 5.33
C LEU A 97 5.57 7.87 5.85
N LEU A 98 5.64 8.12 7.15
CA LEU A 98 4.72 9.00 7.87
C LEU A 98 5.54 9.92 8.76
N ASN A 99 5.00 11.09 9.10
CA ASN A 99 5.69 11.96 10.04
C ASN A 99 5.48 11.44 11.47
N GLN A 100 6.28 11.94 12.41
CA GLN A 100 6.27 11.41 13.78
C GLN A 100 4.93 11.62 14.48
N LYS A 101 4.25 12.72 14.21
CA LYS A 101 2.92 12.96 14.80
C LYS A 101 1.91 11.92 14.33
N GLU A 102 1.94 11.58 13.05
CA GLU A 102 1.05 10.57 12.50
C GLU A 102 1.37 9.19 13.08
N ILE A 103 2.65 8.86 13.19
CA ILE A 103 3.07 7.58 13.77
C ILE A 103 2.56 7.48 15.21
N ASN A 104 2.75 8.53 16.00
CA ASN A 104 2.32 8.53 17.41
C ASN A 104 0.80 8.37 17.52
N LYS A 105 0.05 9.03 16.67
CA LYS A 105 -1.40 8.93 16.68
C LYS A 105 -1.86 7.51 16.30
N ILE A 106 -1.22 6.93 15.30
CA ILE A 106 -1.54 5.57 14.85
C ILE A 106 -1.23 4.57 15.94
N ILE A 107 -0.07 4.67 16.57
CA ILE A 107 0.32 3.76 17.65
C ILE A 107 -0.68 3.85 18.80
N GLY A 108 -1.08 5.05 19.16
CA GLY A 108 -2.08 5.24 20.21
C GLY A 108 -3.42 4.59 19.86
N SER A 109 -3.82 4.65 18.61
CA SER A 109 -5.07 4.01 18.15
C SER A 109 -4.96 2.49 18.15
N ILE A 110 -3.84 1.95 17.69
CA ILE A 110 -3.62 0.50 17.64
C ILE A 110 -3.66 -0.09 19.05
N GLN A 111 -3.15 0.64 20.04
CA GLN A 111 -3.11 0.17 21.42
C GLN A 111 -4.50 0.09 22.06
N ARG A 112 -5.48 0.75 21.49
CA ARG A 112 -6.86 0.64 21.97
C ARG A 112 -7.50 -0.62 21.44
N ALA A 113 -8.29 -1.27 22.28
CA ALA A 113 -8.97 -2.50 21.89
C ALA A 113 -9.90 -2.25 20.70
N GLY A 114 -9.85 -3.11 19.72
CA GLY A 114 -10.75 -3.08 18.58
C GLY A 114 -10.33 -2.20 17.42
N TYR A 115 -9.20 -1.51 17.52
CA TYR A 115 -8.72 -0.67 16.42
C TYR A 115 -7.69 -1.41 15.57
N THR A 116 -7.82 -1.26 14.27
CA THR A 116 -6.94 -1.90 13.28
C THR A 116 -6.62 -0.90 12.18
N LEU A 117 -5.42 -0.96 11.66
CA LEU A 117 -4.99 -0.09 10.57
C LEU A 117 -4.97 -0.91 9.28
N VAL A 118 -5.81 -0.52 8.31
CA VAL A 118 -5.93 -1.25 7.04
C VAL A 118 -5.69 -0.31 5.86
N PRO A 119 -5.02 -0.81 4.81
CA PRO A 119 -4.87 0.01 3.60
C PRO A 119 -6.19 0.04 2.84
N MET A 120 -6.58 1.20 2.36
CA MET A 120 -7.80 1.34 1.57
C MET A 120 -7.51 1.36 0.09
N ARG A 121 -6.46 2.04 -0.32
CA ARG A 121 -6.05 2.05 -1.72
C ARG A 121 -4.59 2.45 -1.85
N LEU A 122 -4.01 2.03 -2.96
CA LEU A 122 -2.65 2.37 -3.33
C LEU A 122 -2.71 3.11 -4.66
N TYR A 123 -1.98 4.20 -4.79
CA TYR A 123 -2.00 5.00 -6.01
C TYR A 123 -0.67 5.72 -6.19
N PHE A 124 -0.40 6.15 -7.42
CA PHE A 124 0.78 6.95 -7.70
C PHE A 124 0.49 8.41 -7.42
N ASN A 125 1.35 9.01 -6.60
CA ASN A 125 1.29 10.44 -6.36
C ASN A 125 1.94 11.18 -7.53
N LYS A 126 1.51 12.39 -7.76
CA LYS A 126 2.06 13.20 -8.86
C LYS A 126 3.48 13.66 -8.63
N ARG A 127 3.95 13.64 -7.40
CA ARG A 127 5.30 14.09 -7.10
C ARG A 127 6.33 13.02 -7.23
#